data_e5b8d4f3945a28f026494d914221da7b
#
_entry.id   e5b8d4f3945a28f026494d914221da7b
#
_cell.length_a   1.000
_cell.length_b   1.000
_cell.length_c   1.000
_cell.angle_alpha   90.00
_cell.angle_beta   90.00
_cell.angle_gamma   90.00
#
_symmetry.space_group_name_H-M   'P 1'
#
loop_
_entity.id
_entity.type
_entity.pdbx_description
1 polymer ?
#
loop_
_entity_poly.entity_id
_entity_poly.type
_entity_poly.pdbx_seq_one_letter_code
_entity_poly.pdbx_strand_id
1 'polypeptide(L)'
;MIDPDLADRTALVTGSARGIGRELLLALADRGASVAVHYNTSADAASEVADRAREHGVDVMTVQADVTVPDAVDECFATVEDELGSVDVLVNNVGAFAPIHWEEIDFETWNTVIDTNFTATYLCSKRALGGMRAAEWGRIVNVGYASADRLLVSPRNFPYFVAKAGVLMFTRMLAADTQDAGITANAISPYVVENSAVFPDDLPRGRPASFEDMRQALLFFLEEDSDYLSGQNVAVDGGWRPERV
;
A
#
# COMPACT_ATOMS: atom_id res chain seq x y z
N MET A 1 12.89 14.33 13.29
CA MET A 1 13.24 13.08 12.55
C MET A 1 11.95 12.31 12.48
N ILE A 2 11.61 11.75 11.33
CA ILE A 2 10.39 10.93 11.21
C ILE A 2 10.68 9.59 11.90
N ASP A 3 10.03 9.34 13.03
CA ASP A 3 10.35 8.22 13.91
C ASP A 3 9.13 7.81 14.76
N PRO A 4 8.01 7.40 14.08
CA PRO A 4 6.80 7.02 14.79
C PRO A 4 7.04 5.81 15.69
N ASP A 5 6.53 5.84 16.90
CA ASP A 5 6.49 4.70 17.79
C ASP A 5 5.24 3.86 17.46
N LEU A 6 5.47 2.63 17.01
CA LEU A 6 4.42 1.67 16.66
C LEU A 6 4.42 0.45 17.58
N ALA A 7 5.08 0.53 18.74
CA ALA A 7 4.95 -0.49 19.77
C ALA A 7 3.46 -0.69 20.13
N ASP A 8 3.05 -1.93 20.34
CA ASP A 8 1.66 -2.32 20.58
C ASP A 8 0.70 -2.11 19.38
N ARG A 9 1.21 -1.87 18.15
CA ARG A 9 0.42 -1.79 16.92
C ARG A 9 0.61 -3.02 16.04
N THR A 10 -0.47 -3.48 15.44
CA THR A 10 -0.44 -4.54 14.44
C THR A 10 -0.55 -3.95 13.04
N ALA A 11 0.39 -4.29 12.17
CA ALA A 11 0.44 -3.82 10.80
C ALA A 11 0.29 -4.95 9.77
N LEU A 12 -0.58 -4.73 8.80
CA LEU A 12 -0.75 -5.59 7.62
C LEU A 12 -0.35 -4.82 6.36
N VAL A 13 0.62 -5.37 5.62
CA VAL A 13 1.02 -4.81 4.31
C VAL A 13 0.67 -5.83 3.23
N THR A 14 -0.27 -5.50 2.35
CA THR A 14 -0.66 -6.42 1.28
C THR A 14 0.47 -6.57 0.24
N GLY A 15 0.78 -7.82 -0.16
CA GLY A 15 1.85 -8.11 -1.11
C GLY A 15 3.25 -7.77 -0.58
N SER A 16 3.52 -8.04 0.69
CA SER A 16 4.77 -7.69 1.36
C SER A 16 5.88 -8.72 1.26
N ALA A 17 5.70 -9.79 0.48
CA ALA A 17 6.77 -10.77 0.25
C ALA A 17 7.95 -10.22 -0.58
N ARG A 18 7.80 -9.09 -1.27
CA ARG A 18 8.85 -8.52 -2.15
C ARG A 18 8.64 -7.03 -2.44
N GLY A 19 9.65 -6.44 -3.08
CA GLY A 19 9.57 -5.08 -3.63
C GLY A 19 9.23 -4.01 -2.60
N ILE A 20 8.41 -3.05 -2.99
CA ILE A 20 7.99 -1.93 -2.13
C ILE A 20 7.31 -2.46 -0.87
N GLY A 21 6.36 -3.40 -1.00
CA GLY A 21 5.62 -3.95 0.15
C GLY A 21 6.52 -4.55 1.22
N ARG A 22 7.59 -5.28 0.82
CA ARG A 22 8.60 -5.81 1.74
C ARG A 22 9.27 -4.69 2.53
N GLU A 23 9.74 -3.66 1.84
CA GLU A 23 10.50 -2.59 2.47
C GLU A 23 9.62 -1.70 3.38
N LEU A 24 8.35 -1.52 3.01
CA LEU A 24 7.39 -0.83 3.87
C LEU A 24 7.09 -1.64 5.14
N LEU A 25 6.90 -2.96 5.01
CA LEU A 25 6.66 -3.83 6.16
C LEU A 25 7.86 -3.85 7.12
N LEU A 26 9.09 -3.98 6.59
CA LEU A 26 10.29 -3.94 7.41
C LEU A 26 10.48 -2.60 8.12
N ALA A 27 10.06 -1.49 7.49
CA ALA A 27 10.09 -0.19 8.14
C ALA A 27 9.10 -0.10 9.32
N LEU A 28 7.93 -0.77 9.22
CA LEU A 28 6.98 -0.85 10.33
C LEU A 28 7.51 -1.72 11.48
N ALA A 29 8.13 -2.86 11.17
CA ALA A 29 8.78 -3.71 12.16
C ALA A 29 9.93 -2.98 12.88
N ASP A 30 10.76 -2.22 12.15
CA ASP A 30 11.84 -1.37 12.70
C ASP A 30 11.32 -0.28 13.67
N ARG A 31 10.03 0.05 13.59
CA ARG A 31 9.32 0.99 14.48
C ARG A 31 8.52 0.31 15.59
N GLY A 32 8.71 -0.99 15.77
CA GLY A 32 8.11 -1.75 16.87
C GLY A 32 6.75 -2.39 16.57
N ALA A 33 6.21 -2.24 15.36
CA ALA A 33 4.93 -2.87 15.03
C ALA A 33 5.04 -4.39 14.95
N SER A 34 4.07 -5.11 15.47
CA SER A 34 3.81 -6.51 15.10
C SER A 34 3.35 -6.55 13.65
N VAL A 35 3.89 -7.46 12.83
CA VAL A 35 3.67 -7.40 11.38
C VAL A 35 3.16 -8.71 10.79
N ALA A 36 2.16 -8.62 9.92
CA ALA A 36 1.68 -9.71 9.10
C ALA A 36 2.22 -9.59 7.66
N VAL A 37 3.09 -10.53 7.28
CA VAL A 37 3.66 -10.65 5.92
C VAL A 37 2.64 -11.33 5.03
N HIS A 38 1.93 -10.55 4.22
CA HIS A 38 0.92 -11.08 3.31
C HIS A 38 1.50 -11.43 1.93
N TYR A 39 1.10 -12.58 1.41
CA TYR A 39 1.41 -13.05 0.06
C TYR A 39 0.25 -13.81 -0.56
N ASN A 40 0.22 -13.91 -1.89
CA ASN A 40 -0.69 -14.81 -2.60
C ASN A 40 0.02 -16.13 -2.99
N THR A 41 1.15 -16.05 -3.71
CA THR A 41 1.83 -17.23 -4.28
C THR A 41 3.30 -17.39 -3.86
N SER A 42 3.88 -16.40 -3.18
CA SER A 42 5.33 -16.33 -2.91
C SER A 42 5.67 -16.71 -1.47
N ALA A 43 5.38 -17.96 -1.06
CA ALA A 43 5.54 -18.43 0.31
C ALA A 43 6.99 -18.33 0.82
N ASP A 44 7.96 -18.80 0.02
CA ASP A 44 9.38 -18.79 0.42
C ASP A 44 9.88 -17.36 0.64
N ALA A 45 9.56 -16.44 -0.27
CA ALA A 45 9.91 -15.04 -0.13
C ALA A 45 9.22 -14.37 1.09
N ALA A 46 7.97 -14.75 1.39
CA ALA A 46 7.28 -14.28 2.58
C ALA A 46 7.97 -14.76 3.87
N SER A 47 8.42 -16.01 3.90
CA SER A 47 9.20 -16.57 5.02
C SER A 47 10.51 -15.81 5.24
N GLU A 48 11.26 -15.53 4.16
CA GLU A 48 12.50 -14.74 4.25
C GLU A 48 12.26 -13.33 4.82
N VAL A 49 11.16 -12.69 4.42
CA VAL A 49 10.78 -11.37 4.95
C VAL A 49 10.39 -11.46 6.42
N ALA A 50 9.64 -12.50 6.80
CA ALA A 50 9.26 -12.72 8.20
C ALA A 50 10.49 -12.93 9.10
N ASP A 51 11.49 -13.68 8.63
CA ASP A 51 12.74 -13.87 9.38
C ASP A 51 13.48 -12.55 9.60
N ARG A 52 13.57 -11.71 8.56
CA ARG A 52 14.16 -10.37 8.66
C ARG A 52 13.37 -9.44 9.59
N ALA A 53 12.04 -9.51 9.55
CA ALA A 53 11.22 -8.69 10.45
C ALA A 53 11.40 -9.10 11.92
N ARG A 54 11.57 -10.39 12.22
CA ARG A 54 11.87 -10.88 13.56
C ARG A 54 13.19 -10.37 14.14
N GLU A 55 14.16 -9.98 13.29
CA GLU A 55 15.42 -9.38 13.76
C GLU A 55 15.19 -8.06 14.50
N HIS A 56 14.04 -7.38 14.28
CA HIS A 56 13.65 -6.16 15.01
C HIS A 56 13.02 -6.45 16.39
N GLY A 57 12.82 -7.74 16.76
CA GLY A 57 12.31 -8.11 18.08
C GLY A 57 10.80 -7.98 18.23
N VAL A 58 10.05 -7.93 17.15
CA VAL A 58 8.58 -7.82 17.10
C VAL A 58 7.91 -9.16 16.79
N ASP A 59 6.62 -9.28 17.05
CA ASP A 59 5.84 -10.44 16.65
C ASP A 59 5.58 -10.43 15.14
N VAL A 60 5.78 -11.59 14.51
CA VAL A 60 5.71 -11.70 13.04
C VAL A 60 5.03 -12.98 12.62
N MET A 61 4.04 -12.86 11.77
CA MET A 61 3.41 -13.98 11.08
C MET A 61 3.46 -13.84 9.56
N THR A 62 3.21 -14.93 8.86
CA THR A 62 2.93 -14.92 7.42
C THR A 62 1.47 -15.31 7.18
N VAL A 63 0.81 -14.66 6.23
CA VAL A 63 -0.57 -14.97 5.87
C VAL A 63 -0.75 -15.03 4.36
N GLN A 64 -1.36 -16.12 3.88
CA GLN A 64 -1.66 -16.31 2.46
C GLN A 64 -3.10 -15.95 2.17
N ALA A 65 -3.32 -15.07 1.19
CA ALA A 65 -4.66 -14.78 0.68
C ALA A 65 -4.60 -14.24 -0.76
N ASP A 66 -5.68 -14.43 -1.51
CA ASP A 66 -5.98 -13.63 -2.68
C ASP A 66 -6.89 -12.46 -2.25
N VAL A 67 -6.32 -11.28 -2.10
CA VAL A 67 -7.05 -10.09 -1.62
C VAL A 67 -8.05 -9.51 -2.63
N THR A 68 -8.19 -10.13 -3.80
CA THR A 68 -9.28 -9.82 -4.75
C THR A 68 -10.56 -10.60 -4.45
N VAL A 69 -10.51 -11.58 -3.53
CA VAL A 69 -11.62 -12.46 -3.16
C VAL A 69 -12.13 -12.08 -1.76
N PRO A 70 -13.41 -11.68 -1.61
CA PRO A 70 -13.96 -11.20 -0.34
C PRO A 70 -13.77 -12.18 0.83
N ASP A 71 -14.13 -13.45 0.64
CA ASP A 71 -14.03 -14.46 1.69
C ASP A 71 -12.57 -14.70 2.11
N ALA A 72 -11.62 -14.67 1.16
CA ALA A 72 -10.20 -14.81 1.46
C ALA A 72 -9.65 -13.60 2.23
N VAL A 73 -10.19 -12.40 1.98
CA VAL A 73 -9.85 -11.20 2.78
C VAL A 73 -10.36 -11.35 4.21
N ASP A 74 -11.60 -11.80 4.40
CA ASP A 74 -12.17 -12.01 5.73
C ASP A 74 -11.36 -13.04 6.53
N GLU A 75 -11.00 -14.18 5.92
CA GLU A 75 -10.15 -15.22 6.54
C GLU A 75 -8.74 -14.71 6.85
N CYS A 76 -8.14 -13.92 5.96
CA CYS A 76 -6.82 -13.31 6.16
C CYS A 76 -6.82 -12.42 7.39
N PHE A 77 -7.76 -11.50 7.49
CA PHE A 77 -7.85 -10.59 8.63
C PHE A 77 -8.19 -11.33 9.93
N ALA A 78 -9.11 -12.31 9.90
CA ALA A 78 -9.42 -13.12 11.08
C ALA A 78 -8.17 -13.85 11.60
N THR A 79 -7.36 -14.43 10.69
CA THR A 79 -6.10 -15.09 11.07
C THR A 79 -5.09 -14.12 11.69
N VAL A 80 -4.97 -12.90 11.14
CA VAL A 80 -4.08 -11.87 11.71
C VAL A 80 -4.60 -11.41 13.07
N GLU A 81 -5.90 -11.20 13.21
CA GLU A 81 -6.53 -10.77 14.46
C GLU A 81 -6.38 -11.80 15.58
N ASP A 82 -6.45 -13.09 15.27
CA ASP A 82 -6.29 -14.17 16.21
C ASP A 82 -4.83 -14.30 16.74
N GLU A 83 -3.85 -14.01 15.88
CA GLU A 83 -2.42 -14.22 16.21
C GLU A 83 -1.73 -12.93 16.72
N LEU A 84 -2.05 -11.76 16.15
CA LEU A 84 -1.36 -10.49 16.43
C LEU A 84 -2.28 -9.41 17.02
N GLY A 85 -3.59 -9.65 17.04
CA GLY A 85 -4.57 -8.62 17.39
C GLY A 85 -5.08 -7.83 16.20
N SER A 86 -5.98 -6.89 16.47
CA SER A 86 -6.65 -6.08 15.45
C SER A 86 -5.65 -5.31 14.56
N VAL A 87 -5.92 -5.24 13.26
CA VAL A 87 -5.06 -4.49 12.33
C VAL A 87 -5.23 -2.98 12.56
N ASP A 88 -4.22 -2.36 13.13
CA ASP A 88 -4.14 -0.92 13.39
C ASP A 88 -3.62 -0.14 12.18
N VAL A 89 -2.63 -0.69 11.48
CA VAL A 89 -2.01 -0.08 10.31
C VAL A 89 -2.22 -0.99 9.09
N LEU A 90 -2.92 -0.49 8.09
CA LEU A 90 -3.11 -1.19 6.81
C LEU A 90 -2.37 -0.45 5.70
N VAL A 91 -1.46 -1.15 5.01
CA VAL A 91 -0.84 -0.65 3.79
C VAL A 91 -1.35 -1.45 2.59
N ASN A 92 -2.17 -0.84 1.74
CA ASN A 92 -2.65 -1.43 0.50
C ASN A 92 -1.60 -1.24 -0.60
N ASN A 93 -0.79 -2.27 -0.84
CA ASN A 93 0.32 -2.22 -1.78
C ASN A 93 0.15 -3.17 -2.98
N VAL A 94 -0.69 -4.21 -2.90
CA VAL A 94 -0.93 -5.12 -4.03
C VAL A 94 -1.36 -4.35 -5.27
N GLY A 95 -0.83 -4.73 -6.43
CA GLY A 95 -1.23 -4.19 -7.71
C GLY A 95 -0.51 -4.84 -8.86
N ALA A 96 -1.22 -5.03 -9.98
CA ALA A 96 -0.69 -5.51 -11.24
C ALA A 96 -0.49 -4.35 -12.23
N PHE A 97 0.50 -4.52 -13.11
CA PHE A 97 0.84 -3.58 -14.16
C PHE A 97 0.84 -4.32 -15.50
N ALA A 98 0.07 -3.85 -16.47
CA ALA A 98 -0.05 -4.46 -17.80
C ALA A 98 0.14 -3.40 -18.89
N PRO A 99 1.39 -3.15 -19.36
CA PRO A 99 1.71 -2.09 -20.32
C PRO A 99 1.30 -2.46 -21.78
N ILE A 100 0.06 -2.94 -21.93
CA ILE A 100 -0.55 -3.33 -23.20
C ILE A 100 -1.40 -2.16 -23.70
N HIS A 101 -1.48 -1.97 -25.02
CA HIS A 101 -2.36 -0.97 -25.62
C HIS A 101 -3.82 -1.30 -25.33
N TRP A 102 -4.66 -0.31 -25.07
CA TRP A 102 -6.04 -0.52 -24.61
C TRP A 102 -6.90 -1.34 -25.57
N GLU A 103 -6.65 -1.27 -26.89
CA GLU A 103 -7.35 -2.07 -27.89
C GLU A 103 -6.91 -3.54 -27.92
N GLU A 104 -5.71 -3.84 -27.39
CA GLU A 104 -5.11 -5.17 -27.39
C GLU A 104 -5.29 -5.89 -26.04
N ILE A 105 -5.71 -5.15 -25.00
CA ILE A 105 -5.88 -5.73 -23.66
C ILE A 105 -7.15 -6.58 -23.64
N ASP A 106 -7.02 -7.85 -23.27
CA ASP A 106 -8.18 -8.71 -23.10
C ASP A 106 -8.92 -8.42 -21.80
N PHE A 107 -10.15 -8.93 -21.71
CA PHE A 107 -11.02 -8.65 -20.57
C PHE A 107 -10.52 -9.29 -19.26
N GLU A 108 -9.83 -10.41 -19.32
CA GLU A 108 -9.23 -11.07 -18.16
C GLU A 108 -8.09 -10.22 -17.59
N THR A 109 -7.18 -9.74 -18.43
CA THR A 109 -6.10 -8.83 -18.03
C THR A 109 -6.66 -7.51 -17.50
N TRP A 110 -7.69 -6.95 -18.17
CA TRP A 110 -8.38 -5.76 -17.67
C TRP A 110 -8.89 -5.96 -16.24
N ASN A 111 -9.65 -7.04 -15.99
CA ASN A 111 -10.19 -7.32 -14.67
C ASN A 111 -9.07 -7.57 -13.65
N THR A 112 -8.05 -8.34 -14.01
CA THR A 112 -6.90 -8.58 -13.12
C THR A 112 -6.25 -7.28 -12.66
N VAL A 113 -6.08 -6.30 -13.56
CA VAL A 113 -5.49 -5.00 -13.20
C VAL A 113 -6.43 -4.20 -12.30
N ILE A 114 -7.72 -4.14 -12.60
CA ILE A 114 -8.70 -3.43 -11.77
C ILE A 114 -8.81 -4.10 -10.40
N ASP A 115 -8.96 -5.41 -10.35
CA ASP A 115 -9.20 -6.16 -9.10
C ASP A 115 -8.01 -6.10 -8.17
N THR A 116 -6.80 -6.29 -8.68
CA THR A 116 -5.60 -6.24 -7.84
C THR A 116 -5.27 -4.83 -7.34
N ASN A 117 -5.53 -3.78 -8.13
CA ASN A 117 -5.18 -2.41 -7.75
C ASN A 117 -6.27 -1.69 -6.98
N PHE A 118 -7.56 -1.92 -7.30
CA PHE A 118 -8.66 -1.16 -6.73
C PHE A 118 -9.61 -2.01 -5.88
N THR A 119 -10.12 -3.13 -6.40
CA THR A 119 -11.03 -4.01 -5.63
C THR A 119 -10.36 -4.53 -4.37
N ALA A 120 -9.11 -4.97 -4.44
CA ALA A 120 -8.33 -5.42 -3.29
C ALA A 120 -8.16 -4.29 -2.24
N THR A 121 -7.83 -3.06 -2.68
CA THR A 121 -7.73 -1.89 -1.79
C THR A 121 -9.05 -1.62 -1.07
N TYR A 122 -10.17 -1.70 -1.80
CA TYR A 122 -11.51 -1.54 -1.22
C TYR A 122 -11.83 -2.63 -0.18
N LEU A 123 -11.62 -3.90 -0.52
CA LEU A 123 -11.96 -5.04 0.35
C LEU A 123 -11.14 -5.01 1.64
N CYS A 124 -9.82 -4.86 1.55
CA CYS A 124 -8.94 -4.80 2.72
C CYS A 124 -9.26 -3.59 3.61
N SER A 125 -9.45 -2.41 3.02
CA SER A 125 -9.80 -1.22 3.80
C SER A 125 -11.15 -1.37 4.51
N LYS A 126 -12.17 -1.89 3.80
CA LYS A 126 -13.48 -2.15 4.39
C LYS A 126 -13.39 -3.11 5.58
N ARG A 127 -12.58 -4.17 5.47
CA ARG A 127 -12.43 -5.17 6.52
C ARG A 127 -11.68 -4.62 7.74
N ALA A 128 -10.65 -3.80 7.54
CA ALA A 128 -9.87 -3.18 8.62
C ALA A 128 -10.68 -2.19 9.45
N LEU A 129 -11.62 -1.45 8.83
CA LEU A 129 -12.37 -0.37 9.49
C LEU A 129 -13.14 -0.82 10.74
N GLY A 130 -13.59 -2.09 10.80
CA GLY A 130 -14.32 -2.61 11.96
C GLY A 130 -13.50 -2.54 13.24
N GLY A 131 -12.28 -3.09 13.21
CA GLY A 131 -11.34 -3.05 14.32
C GLY A 131 -10.84 -1.64 14.63
N MET A 132 -10.48 -0.87 13.60
CA MET A 132 -9.99 0.51 13.77
C MET A 132 -11.05 1.42 14.43
N ARG A 133 -12.31 1.28 14.05
CA ARG A 133 -13.41 2.03 14.69
C ARG A 133 -13.62 1.63 16.14
N ALA A 134 -13.52 0.34 16.46
CA ALA A 134 -13.65 -0.15 17.83
C ALA A 134 -12.49 0.33 18.72
N ALA A 135 -11.30 0.50 18.15
CA ALA A 135 -10.11 1.01 18.83
C ALA A 135 -10.06 2.55 18.87
N GLU A 136 -10.95 3.25 18.14
CA GLU A 136 -10.91 4.70 17.91
C GLU A 136 -9.54 5.18 17.40
N TRP A 137 -8.84 4.31 16.67
CA TRP A 137 -7.54 4.56 16.08
C TRP A 137 -7.31 3.67 14.85
N GLY A 138 -6.71 4.23 13.81
CA GLY A 138 -6.33 3.47 12.63
C GLY A 138 -5.56 4.31 11.63
N ARG A 139 -4.70 3.63 10.85
CA ARG A 139 -3.92 4.25 9.78
C ARG A 139 -4.03 3.41 8.52
N ILE A 140 -4.61 3.98 7.46
CA ILE A 140 -4.69 3.35 6.14
C ILE A 140 -3.79 4.13 5.19
N VAL A 141 -2.81 3.45 4.60
CA VAL A 141 -1.95 4.04 3.57
C VAL A 141 -2.06 3.24 2.27
N ASN A 142 -2.51 3.91 1.22
CA ASN A 142 -2.69 3.30 -0.09
C ASN A 142 -1.50 3.60 -1.01
N VAL A 143 -0.96 2.60 -1.69
CA VAL A 143 0.07 2.81 -2.71
C VAL A 143 -0.62 3.22 -4.02
N GLY A 144 -0.53 4.51 -4.31
CA GLY A 144 -1.05 5.13 -5.53
C GLY A 144 -0.09 5.05 -6.71
N TYR A 145 -0.19 6.04 -7.59
CA TYR A 145 0.75 6.30 -8.67
C TYR A 145 0.91 7.81 -8.86
N ALA A 146 2.13 8.27 -9.07
CA ALA A 146 2.40 9.69 -9.32
C ALA A 146 1.56 10.19 -10.50
N SER A 147 0.97 11.35 -10.35
CA SER A 147 0.05 11.98 -11.30
C SER A 147 -1.33 11.30 -11.50
N ALA A 148 -1.69 10.28 -10.74
CA ALA A 148 -3.05 9.73 -10.79
C ALA A 148 -4.11 10.79 -10.42
N ASP A 149 -3.77 11.75 -9.58
CA ASP A 149 -4.60 12.92 -9.24
C ASP A 149 -4.74 13.93 -10.38
N ARG A 150 -3.81 13.93 -11.34
CA ARG A 150 -3.83 14.79 -12.52
C ARG A 150 -4.50 14.13 -13.72
N LEU A 151 -5.04 12.92 -13.54
CA LEU A 151 -5.69 12.13 -14.58
C LEU A 151 -4.80 11.96 -15.83
N LEU A 152 -3.53 11.62 -15.61
CA LEU A 152 -2.62 11.31 -16.70
C LEU A 152 -3.23 10.20 -17.56
N VAL A 153 -3.27 10.44 -18.85
CA VAL A 153 -3.79 9.48 -19.82
C VAL A 153 -2.66 8.90 -20.66
N SER A 154 -2.71 7.59 -20.85
CA SER A 154 -1.85 6.87 -21.78
C SER A 154 -2.66 5.78 -22.47
N PRO A 155 -2.46 5.53 -23.76
CA PRO A 155 -3.12 4.43 -24.45
C PRO A 155 -2.60 3.06 -23.98
N ARG A 156 -1.44 3.03 -23.31
CA ARG A 156 -0.92 1.81 -22.70
C ARG A 156 -1.21 1.78 -21.23
N ASN A 157 -1.51 0.58 -20.70
CA ASN A 157 -1.78 0.35 -19.27
C ASN A 157 -2.99 1.16 -18.74
N PHE A 158 -3.96 1.43 -19.57
CA PHE A 158 -5.10 2.29 -19.23
C PHE A 158 -5.87 1.82 -17.98
N PRO A 159 -6.19 0.52 -17.77
CA PRO A 159 -6.90 0.08 -16.56
C PRO A 159 -6.13 0.38 -15.27
N TYR A 160 -4.80 0.35 -15.30
CA TYR A 160 -3.98 0.72 -14.16
C TYR A 160 -4.17 2.20 -13.76
N PHE A 161 -4.17 3.11 -14.73
CA PHE A 161 -4.40 4.54 -14.45
C PHE A 161 -5.80 4.79 -13.91
N VAL A 162 -6.81 4.11 -14.45
CA VAL A 162 -8.19 4.15 -13.93
C VAL A 162 -8.23 3.67 -12.49
N ALA A 163 -7.62 2.52 -12.21
CA ALA A 163 -7.58 1.94 -10.86
C ALA A 163 -6.86 2.86 -9.87
N LYS A 164 -5.69 3.41 -10.23
CA LYS A 164 -4.91 4.29 -9.34
C LYS A 164 -5.59 5.65 -9.12
N ALA A 165 -6.28 6.20 -10.11
CA ALA A 165 -7.14 7.38 -9.89
C ALA A 165 -8.30 7.04 -8.94
N GLY A 166 -8.92 5.86 -9.10
CA GLY A 166 -9.93 5.32 -8.19
C GLY A 166 -9.41 5.16 -6.77
N VAL A 167 -8.19 4.65 -6.58
CA VAL A 167 -7.56 4.54 -5.25
C VAL A 167 -7.43 5.90 -4.57
N LEU A 168 -7.00 6.96 -5.28
CA LEU A 168 -6.89 8.29 -4.69
C LEU A 168 -8.26 8.88 -4.35
N MET A 169 -9.28 8.66 -5.19
CA MET A 169 -10.64 9.08 -4.90
C MET A 169 -11.19 8.32 -3.67
N PHE A 170 -10.96 7.02 -3.59
CA PHE A 170 -11.36 6.18 -2.46
C PHE A 170 -10.65 6.60 -1.16
N THR A 171 -9.35 6.93 -1.21
CA THR A 171 -8.59 7.47 -0.09
C THR A 171 -9.26 8.72 0.50
N ARG A 172 -9.67 9.66 -0.35
CA ARG A 172 -10.37 10.87 0.08
C ARG A 172 -11.75 10.58 0.67
N MET A 173 -12.47 9.63 0.09
CA MET A 173 -13.77 9.17 0.62
C MET A 173 -13.60 8.53 2.00
N LEU A 174 -12.61 7.64 2.17
CA LEU A 174 -12.30 7.03 3.48
C LEU A 174 -11.98 8.11 4.52
N ALA A 175 -11.10 9.06 4.19
CA ALA A 175 -10.74 10.16 5.08
C ALA A 175 -11.96 10.97 5.53
N ALA A 176 -12.90 11.25 4.63
CA ALA A 176 -14.13 11.97 4.96
C ALA A 176 -15.10 11.14 5.83
N ASP A 177 -15.18 9.82 5.58
CA ASP A 177 -16.10 8.92 6.31
C ASP A 177 -15.58 8.55 7.72
N THR A 178 -14.28 8.70 7.96
CA THR A 178 -13.65 8.28 9.22
C THR A 178 -13.10 9.42 10.07
N GLN A 179 -13.40 10.68 9.72
CA GLN A 179 -12.86 11.87 10.39
C GLN A 179 -13.15 11.92 11.91
N ASP A 180 -14.28 11.34 12.35
CA ASP A 180 -14.69 11.34 13.75
C ASP A 180 -14.29 10.05 14.50
N ALA A 181 -13.51 9.17 13.86
CA ALA A 181 -13.18 7.84 14.37
C ALA A 181 -11.71 7.65 14.76
N GLY A 182 -10.89 8.72 14.79
CA GLY A 182 -9.46 8.64 15.06
C GLY A 182 -8.67 7.92 13.96
N ILE A 183 -9.27 7.75 12.77
CA ILE A 183 -8.68 7.01 11.64
C ILE A 183 -8.23 8.00 10.57
N THR A 184 -7.01 7.84 10.06
CA THR A 184 -6.56 8.56 8.87
C THR A 184 -6.40 7.62 7.68
N ALA A 185 -6.72 8.13 6.48
CA ALA A 185 -6.52 7.42 5.22
C ALA A 185 -5.75 8.33 4.25
N ASN A 186 -4.55 7.90 3.83
CA ASN A 186 -3.66 8.66 2.98
C ASN A 186 -3.10 7.79 1.84
N ALA A 187 -2.42 8.41 0.89
CA ALA A 187 -1.76 7.70 -0.20
C ALA A 187 -0.30 8.15 -0.36
N ILE A 188 0.57 7.20 -0.71
CA ILE A 188 1.94 7.43 -1.20
C ILE A 188 2.01 6.99 -2.65
N SER A 189 2.46 7.86 -3.53
CA SER A 189 2.36 7.67 -4.98
C SER A 189 3.72 7.75 -5.66
N PRO A 190 4.40 6.62 -5.89
CA PRO A 190 5.66 6.60 -6.61
C PRO A 190 5.46 6.83 -8.12
N TYR A 191 6.48 7.36 -8.78
CA TYR A 191 6.64 7.33 -10.24
C TYR A 191 7.38 6.06 -10.66
N VAL A 192 8.69 6.05 -10.49
CA VAL A 192 9.57 4.92 -10.78
C VAL A 192 10.42 4.67 -9.54
N VAL A 193 10.45 3.42 -9.08
CA VAL A 193 11.21 2.98 -7.90
C VAL A 193 12.36 2.08 -8.36
N GLU A 194 13.41 1.98 -7.59
CA GLU A 194 14.64 1.25 -7.93
C GLU A 194 14.45 -0.22 -8.33
N ASN A 195 13.29 -0.83 -8.00
CA ASN A 195 12.92 -2.18 -8.43
C ASN A 195 11.96 -2.21 -9.63
N SER A 196 11.72 -1.09 -10.29
CA SER A 196 10.85 -1.06 -11.47
C SER A 196 11.46 -1.84 -12.62
N ALA A 197 10.62 -2.56 -13.38
CA ALA A 197 11.08 -3.37 -14.51
C ALA A 197 11.55 -2.54 -15.72
N VAL A 198 11.06 -1.29 -15.82
CA VAL A 198 11.38 -0.39 -16.93
C VAL A 198 11.71 0.98 -16.35
N PHE A 199 12.77 1.59 -16.87
CA PHE A 199 13.18 2.93 -16.52
C PHE A 199 13.07 3.83 -17.76
N PRO A 200 12.50 5.04 -17.64
CA PRO A 200 12.58 6.05 -18.69
C PRO A 200 14.01 6.57 -18.82
N ASP A 201 14.35 7.09 -20.02
CA ASP A 201 15.69 7.63 -20.31
C ASP A 201 16.03 8.86 -19.46
N ASP A 202 15.01 9.66 -19.09
CA ASP A 202 15.17 10.85 -18.25
C ASP A 202 14.41 10.66 -16.93
N LEU A 203 15.18 10.48 -15.87
CA LEU A 203 14.65 10.31 -14.52
C LEU A 203 14.69 11.63 -13.74
N PRO A 204 13.64 11.98 -13.01
CA PRO A 204 13.67 13.10 -12.08
C PRO A 204 14.86 12.96 -11.13
N ARG A 205 15.60 14.07 -10.94
CA ARG A 205 16.82 14.09 -10.11
C ARG A 205 17.91 13.08 -10.53
N GLY A 206 17.86 12.55 -11.76
CA GLY A 206 18.83 11.60 -12.31
C GLY A 206 18.79 10.20 -11.67
N ARG A 207 17.76 9.87 -10.89
CA ARG A 207 17.60 8.56 -10.27
C ARG A 207 16.13 8.18 -10.08
N PRO A 208 15.79 6.88 -9.97
CA PRO A 208 14.49 6.45 -9.46
C PRO A 208 14.34 6.80 -7.97
N ALA A 209 13.14 6.76 -7.45
CA ALA A 209 12.92 6.74 -6.01
C ALA A 209 13.56 5.48 -5.41
N SER A 210 14.24 5.63 -4.30
CA SER A 210 14.74 4.51 -3.51
C SER A 210 13.63 3.92 -2.63
N PHE A 211 13.85 2.73 -2.09
CA PHE A 211 12.96 2.20 -1.06
C PHE A 211 12.94 3.09 0.19
N GLU A 212 14.06 3.77 0.49
CA GLU A 212 14.12 4.71 1.60
C GLU A 212 13.21 5.93 1.36
N ASP A 213 13.13 6.46 0.13
CA ASP A 213 12.19 7.54 -0.19
C ASP A 213 10.73 7.10 0.06
N MET A 214 10.41 5.83 -0.22
CA MET A 214 9.08 5.26 0.03
C MET A 214 8.82 5.05 1.53
N ARG A 215 9.81 4.55 2.29
CA ARG A 215 9.71 4.37 3.74
C ARG A 215 9.47 5.69 4.46
N GLN A 216 10.22 6.73 4.11
CA GLN A 216 10.06 8.06 4.69
C GLN A 216 8.65 8.63 4.45
N ALA A 217 8.09 8.44 3.25
CA ALA A 217 6.74 8.89 2.94
C ALA A 217 5.66 8.11 3.74
N LEU A 218 5.85 6.79 3.94
CA LEU A 218 4.97 5.98 4.78
C LEU A 218 5.03 6.46 6.24
N LEU A 219 6.23 6.49 6.82
CA LEU A 219 6.43 6.81 8.24
C LEU A 219 5.92 8.21 8.60
N PHE A 220 6.03 9.18 7.67
CA PHE A 220 5.47 10.51 7.86
C PHE A 220 3.96 10.50 8.17
N PHE A 221 3.17 9.64 7.51
CA PHE A 221 1.73 9.52 7.81
C PHE A 221 1.41 8.74 9.08
N LEU A 222 2.40 8.10 9.68
CA LEU A 222 2.25 7.31 10.90
C LEU A 222 2.73 8.05 12.17
N GLU A 223 3.37 9.22 12.00
CA GLU A 223 3.71 10.09 13.12
C GLU A 223 2.44 10.51 13.87
N GLU A 224 2.52 10.60 15.19
CA GLU A 224 1.41 11.07 16.01
C GLU A 224 0.99 12.50 15.65
N ASP A 225 1.97 13.36 15.36
CA ASP A 225 1.75 14.75 14.91
C ASP A 225 1.10 14.85 13.52
N SER A 226 0.98 13.73 12.79
CA SER A 226 0.32 13.66 11.47
C SER A 226 -1.17 13.25 11.55
N ASP A 227 -1.76 13.18 12.72
CA ASP A 227 -3.14 12.73 12.93
C ASP A 227 -4.18 13.62 12.21
N TYR A 228 -3.85 14.89 11.98
CA TYR A 228 -4.69 15.84 11.24
C TYR A 228 -4.55 15.79 9.72
N LEU A 229 -3.63 14.91 9.23
CA LEU A 229 -3.40 14.71 7.80
C LEU A 229 -4.18 13.48 7.32
N SER A 230 -5.32 13.70 6.70
CA SER A 230 -6.14 12.63 6.12
C SER A 230 -6.62 13.04 4.72
N GLY A 231 -6.78 12.07 3.81
CA GLY A 231 -7.17 12.29 2.43
C GLY A 231 -6.04 12.81 1.54
N GLN A 232 -4.79 12.80 2.01
CA GLN A 232 -3.66 13.36 1.29
C GLN A 232 -3.03 12.33 0.35
N ASN A 233 -2.41 12.84 -0.71
CA ASN A 233 -1.57 12.07 -1.62
C ASN A 233 -0.18 12.68 -1.66
N VAL A 234 0.82 11.96 -1.20
CA VAL A 234 2.23 12.36 -1.32
C VAL A 234 2.85 11.68 -2.52
N ALA A 235 3.20 12.47 -3.55
CA ALA A 235 3.93 11.97 -4.71
C ALA A 235 5.41 11.77 -4.35
N VAL A 236 5.91 10.53 -4.53
CA VAL A 236 7.32 10.16 -4.35
C VAL A 236 7.93 10.03 -5.74
N ASP A 237 8.09 11.17 -6.43
CA ASP A 237 8.34 11.23 -7.87
C ASP A 237 9.52 12.13 -8.26
N GLY A 238 10.22 12.70 -7.27
CA GLY A 238 11.35 13.60 -7.50
C GLY A 238 10.99 14.92 -8.20
N GLY A 239 9.68 15.26 -8.28
CA GLY A 239 9.18 16.43 -9.01
C GLY A 239 8.91 16.13 -10.48
N TRP A 240 8.58 14.88 -10.83
CA TRP A 240 8.23 14.48 -12.18
C TRP A 240 7.09 15.33 -12.77
N ARG A 241 7.25 15.68 -14.04
CA ARG A 241 6.26 16.47 -14.80
C ARG A 241 5.77 15.67 -16.00
N PRO A 242 4.56 15.10 -15.94
CA PRO A 242 4.03 14.28 -17.02
C PRO A 242 3.81 15.04 -18.34
N GLU A 243 3.68 16.38 -18.28
CA GLU A 243 3.47 17.22 -19.47
C GLU A 243 4.72 17.31 -20.37
N ARG A 244 5.86 16.73 -19.93
CA ARG A 244 7.10 16.68 -20.72
C ARG A 244 7.34 15.32 -21.38
N VAL A 245 6.38 14.41 -21.29
CA VAL A 245 6.46 13.06 -21.88
C VAL A 245 5.90 13.05 -23.30
#